data_337b5bc5670e231bb2d4d8d29e2f6556
#
_entry.id   337b5bc5670e231bb2d4d8d29e2f6556
#
_cell.length_a   1.000
_cell.length_b   1.000
_cell.length_c   1.000
_cell.angle_alpha   90.00
_cell.angle_beta   90.00
_cell.angle_gamma   90.00
#
_symmetry.space_group_name_H-M   'P 1'
#
loop_
_entity.id
_entity.type
_entity.pdbx_description
1 polymer ?
#
loop_
_entity_poly.entity_id
_entity_poly.type
_entity_poly.pdbx_seq_one_letter_code
_entity_poly.pdbx_strand_id
1 'polypeptide(L)'
;MPRIQQVPVPPLFPTTGPVRVMLVGEAPGPRGADQSGIPFWGDRAGKIVYQALSRAGLAEVPDEAWKCWDGKILKERDLKPTLHGTALGNAYPICPTKDGQTFRAPTDAELRSPENLARIRGDVERAASLCPDRLRIIAMGKRALWLFERLRRLEGAPDFELHVLPHPSAQGLLQGAPNKGKGLHLADLELAWRARLAELLTIS
;
A
#
# COMPACT_ATOMS: atom_id res chain seq x y z
N MET A 1 -1.40 19.00 12.18
CA MET A 1 -0.93 17.89 11.34
C MET A 1 0.48 18.21 10.85
N PRO A 2 1.37 17.24 10.62
CA PRO A 2 2.66 17.53 10.00
C PRO A 2 2.41 18.12 8.60
N ARG A 3 3.32 19.00 8.15
CA ARG A 3 3.29 19.54 6.79
C ARG A 3 3.46 18.40 5.78
N ILE A 4 2.62 18.35 4.76
CA ILE A 4 2.71 17.39 3.67
C ILE A 4 3.93 17.74 2.82
N GLN A 5 4.85 16.77 2.63
CA GLN A 5 6.14 17.02 1.98
C GLN A 5 6.01 17.02 0.45
N GLN A 6 5.01 16.34 -0.10
CA GLN A 6 4.78 16.21 -1.54
C GLN A 6 5.99 15.63 -2.31
N VAL A 7 6.76 14.80 -1.65
CA VAL A 7 7.88 14.06 -2.25
C VAL A 7 7.37 12.70 -2.70
N PRO A 8 7.73 12.24 -3.91
CA PRO A 8 7.36 10.91 -4.37
C PRO A 8 7.89 9.83 -3.41
N VAL A 9 7.01 8.92 -3.04
CA VAL A 9 7.35 7.73 -2.25
C VAL A 9 7.53 6.56 -3.22
N PRO A 10 8.77 6.08 -3.42
CA PRO A 10 9.04 4.98 -4.33
C PRO A 10 8.43 3.68 -3.81
N PRO A 11 8.18 2.69 -4.67
CA PRO A 11 7.82 1.36 -4.22
C PRO A 11 8.97 0.72 -3.43
N LEU A 12 8.61 -0.07 -2.43
CA LEU A 12 9.56 -0.85 -1.65
C LEU A 12 9.56 -2.29 -2.17
N PHE A 13 10.72 -2.76 -2.58
CA PHE A 13 10.97 -4.14 -3.03
C PHE A 13 11.82 -4.89 -2.00
N PRO A 14 11.76 -6.23 -1.95
CA PRO A 14 12.71 -7.01 -1.19
C PRO A 14 14.12 -6.79 -1.76
N THR A 15 15.12 -6.80 -0.87
CA THR A 15 16.54 -6.67 -1.27
C THR A 15 17.06 -7.91 -1.99
N THR A 16 16.49 -9.05 -1.68
CA THR A 16 16.85 -10.36 -2.27
C THR A 16 15.61 -11.23 -2.40
N GLY A 17 15.67 -12.22 -3.30
CA GLY A 17 14.60 -13.19 -3.50
C GLY A 17 13.49 -12.72 -4.45
N PRO A 18 12.52 -13.61 -4.71
CA PRO A 18 11.43 -13.33 -5.64
C PRO A 18 10.40 -12.35 -5.04
N VAL A 19 9.57 -11.76 -5.91
CA VAL A 19 8.33 -11.06 -5.55
C VAL A 19 7.15 -11.91 -6.02
N ARG A 20 6.32 -12.40 -5.12
CA ARG A 20 5.12 -13.19 -5.46
C ARG A 20 3.85 -12.35 -5.41
N VAL A 21 3.86 -11.34 -4.56
CA VAL A 21 2.71 -10.46 -4.35
C VAL A 21 3.16 -8.99 -4.24
N MET A 22 2.38 -8.09 -4.82
CA MET A 22 2.56 -6.65 -4.67
C MET A 22 1.30 -6.04 -4.06
N LEU A 23 1.43 -5.40 -2.89
CA LEU A 23 0.35 -4.67 -2.24
C LEU A 23 0.42 -3.20 -2.65
N VAL A 24 -0.68 -2.66 -3.14
CA VAL A 24 -0.72 -1.27 -3.63
C VAL A 24 -1.86 -0.50 -2.97
N GLY A 25 -1.50 0.54 -2.22
CA GLY A 25 -2.45 1.51 -1.66
C GLY A 25 -2.85 2.60 -2.64
N GLU A 26 -3.67 3.53 -2.19
CA GLU A 26 -4.14 4.63 -3.06
C GLU A 26 -3.07 5.72 -3.22
N ALA A 27 -2.52 6.21 -2.12
CA ALA A 27 -1.46 7.24 -2.08
C ALA A 27 -0.78 7.27 -0.71
N PRO A 28 0.42 7.88 -0.59
CA PRO A 28 1.08 8.08 0.69
C PRO A 28 0.22 8.86 1.68
N GLY A 29 0.09 8.34 2.89
CA GLY A 29 -0.59 9.05 3.98
C GLY A 29 0.28 10.15 4.60
N PRO A 30 -0.31 11.29 5.04
CA PRO A 30 0.42 12.47 5.48
C PRO A 30 1.22 12.30 6.78
N ARG A 31 0.93 11.27 7.57
CA ARG A 31 1.63 10.96 8.83
C ARG A 31 2.58 9.77 8.72
N GLY A 32 2.38 8.92 7.70
CA GLY A 32 3.15 7.71 7.48
C GLY A 32 4.11 7.87 6.31
N ALA A 33 3.73 7.33 5.17
CA ALA A 33 4.59 7.21 4.00
C ALA A 33 5.12 8.56 3.47
N ASP A 34 4.34 9.63 3.53
CA ASP A 34 4.80 10.98 3.15
C ASP A 34 5.97 11.47 4.04
N GLN A 35 5.97 11.11 5.33
CA GLN A 35 7.01 11.52 6.27
C GLN A 35 8.21 10.55 6.26
N SER A 36 7.95 9.26 6.18
CA SER A 36 9.00 8.23 6.22
C SER A 36 9.69 8.00 4.88
N GLY A 37 9.03 8.28 3.76
CA GLY A 37 9.49 7.93 2.42
C GLY A 37 9.32 6.45 2.07
N ILE A 38 8.62 5.66 2.88
CA ILE A 38 8.42 4.22 2.72
C ILE A 38 6.91 3.93 2.67
N PRO A 39 6.41 3.13 1.69
CA PRO A 39 4.98 2.81 1.60
C PRO A 39 4.44 2.21 2.90
N PHE A 40 3.29 2.72 3.36
CA PHE A 40 2.60 2.29 4.60
C PHE A 40 3.40 2.43 5.90
N TRP A 41 4.55 3.11 5.93
CA TRP A 41 5.43 3.16 7.09
C TRP A 41 5.16 4.36 7.97
N GLY A 42 4.57 4.12 9.17
CA GLY A 42 4.46 5.12 10.23
C GLY A 42 3.06 5.69 10.50
N ASP A 43 2.00 5.19 9.84
CA ASP A 43 0.62 5.55 10.20
C ASP A 43 -0.21 4.32 10.63
N ARG A 44 -1.44 4.55 11.12
CA ARG A 44 -2.31 3.47 11.61
C ARG A 44 -2.62 2.44 10.53
N ALA A 45 -2.91 2.86 9.31
CA ALA A 45 -3.22 1.96 8.21
C ALA A 45 -2.03 1.07 7.88
N GLY A 46 -0.85 1.67 7.82
CA GLY A 46 0.40 0.95 7.60
C GLY A 46 0.76 -0.01 8.73
N LYS A 47 0.46 0.34 9.98
CA LYS A 47 0.67 -0.59 11.12
C LYS A 47 -0.07 -1.90 10.91
N ILE A 48 -1.31 -1.84 10.43
CA ILE A 48 -2.14 -3.02 10.16
C ILE A 48 -1.52 -3.86 9.04
N VAL A 49 -1.05 -3.22 7.96
CA VAL A 49 -0.37 -3.89 6.84
C VAL A 49 0.88 -4.61 7.32
N TYR A 50 1.80 -3.91 7.98
CA TYR A 50 3.05 -4.52 8.44
C TYR A 50 2.85 -5.59 9.51
N GLN A 51 1.85 -5.47 10.39
CA GLN A 51 1.49 -6.54 11.32
C GLN A 51 1.03 -7.82 10.59
N ALA A 52 0.28 -7.69 9.51
CA ALA A 52 -0.15 -8.84 8.71
C ALA A 52 1.02 -9.47 7.95
N LEU A 53 1.86 -8.65 7.32
CA LEU A 53 3.05 -9.11 6.60
C LEU A 53 4.06 -9.79 7.54
N SER A 54 4.33 -9.21 8.73
CA SER A 54 5.22 -9.82 9.73
C SER A 54 4.72 -11.19 10.19
N ARG A 55 3.42 -11.33 10.44
CA ARG A 55 2.82 -12.62 10.82
C ARG A 55 2.90 -13.67 9.71
N ALA A 56 2.87 -13.23 8.46
CA ALA A 56 3.02 -14.10 7.29
C ALA A 56 4.50 -14.39 6.93
N GLY A 57 5.47 -13.85 7.67
CA GLY A 57 6.90 -13.99 7.36
C GLY A 57 7.34 -13.20 6.12
N LEU A 58 6.54 -12.21 5.67
CA LEU A 58 6.80 -11.41 4.48
C LEU A 58 7.40 -10.03 4.79
N ALA A 59 7.52 -9.68 6.07
CA ALA A 59 8.22 -8.47 6.50
C ALA A 59 8.88 -8.67 7.87
N GLU A 60 10.11 -8.20 7.98
CA GLU A 60 10.78 -7.98 9.25
C GLU A 60 10.67 -6.50 9.63
N VAL A 61 10.17 -6.25 10.83
CA VAL A 61 9.98 -4.91 11.38
C VAL A 61 10.77 -4.82 12.67
N PRO A 62 11.71 -3.86 12.79
CA PRO A 62 12.47 -3.68 14.02
C PRO A 62 11.56 -3.48 15.25
N ASP A 63 11.86 -4.10 16.36
CA ASP A 63 11.06 -3.99 17.60
C ASP A 63 10.90 -2.55 18.09
N GLU A 64 11.92 -1.73 17.88
CA GLU A 64 11.91 -0.30 18.19
C GLU A 64 10.88 0.45 17.34
N ALA A 65 10.64 0.02 16.10
CA ALA A 65 9.67 0.65 15.22
C ALA A 65 8.24 0.50 15.75
N TRP A 66 7.92 -0.65 16.35
CA TRP A 66 6.59 -0.88 16.94
C TRP A 66 6.31 0.04 18.13
N LYS A 67 7.36 0.46 18.86
CA LYS A 67 7.26 1.33 20.04
C LYS A 67 7.06 2.80 19.69
N CYS A 68 7.53 3.22 18.51
CA CYS A 68 7.50 4.63 18.08
C CYS A 68 6.83 4.82 16.72
N TRP A 69 5.75 4.12 16.42
CA TRP A 69 5.11 4.04 15.13
C TRP A 69 4.59 5.41 14.63
N ASP A 70 5.50 6.22 14.10
CA ASP A 70 5.28 7.54 13.52
C ASP A 70 6.29 7.75 12.38
N GLY A 71 5.82 8.14 11.19
CA GLY A 71 6.66 8.19 9.98
C GLY A 71 7.88 9.10 10.10
N LYS A 72 7.76 10.24 10.79
CA LYS A 72 8.87 11.17 11.02
C LYS A 72 9.91 10.57 11.97
N ILE A 73 9.46 10.00 13.10
CA ILE A 73 10.35 9.38 14.09
C ILE A 73 11.08 8.18 13.50
N LEU A 74 10.37 7.34 12.73
CA LEU A 74 10.95 6.18 12.06
C LEU A 74 12.04 6.58 11.08
N LYS A 75 11.84 7.67 10.33
CA LYS A 75 12.84 8.23 9.42
C LYS A 75 14.05 8.80 10.17
N GLU A 76 13.82 9.60 11.21
CA GLU A 76 14.88 10.21 12.03
C GLU A 76 15.77 9.17 12.72
N ARG A 77 15.21 8.01 13.08
CA ARG A 77 15.93 6.90 13.70
C ARG A 77 16.49 5.88 12.70
N ASP A 78 16.34 6.12 11.40
CA ASP A 78 16.71 5.20 10.32
C ASP A 78 16.12 3.78 10.48
N LEU A 79 14.94 3.67 11.08
CA LEU A 79 14.22 2.40 11.25
C LEU A 79 13.48 2.07 9.96
N LYS A 80 13.85 0.95 9.33
CA LYS A 80 13.30 0.50 8.04
C LYS A 80 12.84 -0.95 8.13
N PRO A 81 11.77 -1.32 7.40
CA PRO A 81 11.38 -2.71 7.29
C PRO A 81 12.22 -3.43 6.23
N THR A 82 12.41 -4.73 6.40
CA THR A 82 12.89 -5.62 5.35
C THR A 82 11.72 -6.44 4.81
N LEU A 83 11.60 -6.55 3.48
CA LEU A 83 10.54 -7.33 2.85
C LEU A 83 11.06 -8.65 2.31
N HIS A 84 10.21 -9.68 2.33
CA HIS A 84 10.45 -11.02 1.79
C HIS A 84 9.28 -11.43 0.92
N GLY A 85 9.53 -11.81 -0.34
CA GLY A 85 8.49 -12.32 -1.24
C GLY A 85 7.38 -11.33 -1.63
N THR A 86 7.46 -10.08 -1.16
CA THR A 86 6.43 -9.07 -1.39
C THR A 86 7.03 -7.72 -1.77
N ALA A 87 6.28 -6.94 -2.55
CA ALA A 87 6.56 -5.53 -2.82
C ALA A 87 5.42 -4.65 -2.33
N LEU A 88 5.72 -3.41 -1.96
CA LEU A 88 4.73 -2.42 -1.51
C LEU A 88 4.80 -1.17 -2.36
N GLY A 89 3.65 -0.59 -2.68
CA GLY A 89 3.59 0.63 -3.47
C GLY A 89 2.29 1.42 -3.29
N ASN A 90 2.17 2.49 -4.05
CA ASN A 90 0.98 3.32 -4.10
C ASN A 90 0.55 3.57 -5.56
N ALA A 91 -0.75 3.58 -5.82
CA ALA A 91 -1.34 3.92 -7.11
C ALA A 91 -0.97 5.33 -7.57
N TYR A 92 -0.86 6.26 -6.63
CA TYR A 92 -0.31 7.61 -6.84
C TYR A 92 0.90 7.82 -5.91
N PRO A 93 2.04 8.33 -6.39
CA PRO A 93 3.28 8.27 -5.63
C PRO A 93 3.46 9.39 -4.60
N ILE A 94 2.65 10.45 -4.68
CA ILE A 94 2.78 11.65 -3.85
C ILE A 94 1.58 11.74 -2.92
N CYS A 95 1.77 12.26 -1.70
CA CYS A 95 0.68 12.56 -0.78
C CYS A 95 -0.20 13.69 -1.35
N PRO A 96 -1.45 13.41 -1.81
CA PRO A 96 -2.25 14.43 -2.48
C PRO A 96 -2.78 15.44 -1.46
N THR A 97 -2.73 16.73 -1.84
CA THR A 97 -3.21 17.83 -1.00
C THR A 97 -3.86 18.93 -1.83
N LYS A 98 -4.66 19.77 -1.20
CA LYS A 98 -5.21 20.97 -1.82
C LYS A 98 -4.36 22.21 -1.57
N ASP A 99 -3.71 22.26 -0.41
CA ASP A 99 -3.09 23.47 0.16
C ASP A 99 -1.76 23.19 0.86
N GLY A 100 -1.17 21.99 0.68
CA GLY A 100 0.04 21.55 1.38
C GLY A 100 -0.20 21.08 2.82
N GLN A 101 -1.44 21.15 3.32
CA GLN A 101 -1.79 20.77 4.70
C GLN A 101 -2.94 19.76 4.78
N THR A 102 -3.93 19.90 3.90
CA THR A 102 -5.14 19.08 3.90
C THR A 102 -5.00 17.92 2.93
N PHE A 103 -4.90 16.71 3.48
CA PHE A 103 -4.90 15.48 2.68
C PHE A 103 -6.23 15.27 1.95
N ARG A 104 -6.17 14.77 0.73
CA ARG A 104 -7.30 14.31 -0.07
C ARG A 104 -6.98 12.98 -0.76
N ALA A 105 -7.98 12.32 -1.32
CA ALA A 105 -7.72 11.21 -2.23
C ALA A 105 -7.14 11.74 -3.57
N PRO A 106 -6.34 10.93 -4.28
CA PRO A 106 -5.90 11.28 -5.64
C PRO A 106 -7.10 11.39 -6.57
N THR A 107 -7.05 12.34 -7.50
CA THR A 107 -8.07 12.52 -8.54
C THR A 107 -7.89 11.51 -9.67
N ASP A 108 -8.94 11.31 -10.47
CA ASP A 108 -8.86 10.47 -11.65
C ASP A 108 -7.84 11.00 -12.68
N ALA A 109 -7.69 12.33 -12.77
CA ALA A 109 -6.71 12.96 -13.65
C ALA A 109 -5.26 12.65 -13.20
N GLU A 110 -4.98 12.73 -11.91
CA GLU A 110 -3.66 12.37 -11.33
C GLU A 110 -3.33 10.89 -11.55
N LEU A 111 -4.30 10.01 -11.31
CA LEU A 111 -4.09 8.56 -11.49
C LEU A 111 -3.87 8.17 -12.95
N ARG A 112 -4.55 8.83 -13.91
CA ARG A 112 -4.46 8.50 -15.34
C ARG A 112 -3.46 9.34 -16.11
N SER A 113 -2.70 10.22 -15.45
CA SER A 113 -1.67 10.97 -16.15
C SER A 113 -0.69 10.01 -16.83
N PRO A 114 -0.17 10.35 -18.04
CA PRO A 114 0.78 9.51 -18.75
C PRO A 114 1.98 9.12 -17.90
N GLU A 115 2.48 10.06 -17.10
CA GLU A 115 3.63 9.86 -16.20
C GLU A 115 3.31 8.85 -15.11
N ASN A 116 2.13 8.95 -14.47
CA ASN A 116 1.73 8.00 -13.43
C ASN A 116 1.43 6.61 -14.00
N LEU A 117 0.81 6.52 -15.18
CA LEU A 117 0.59 5.23 -15.84
C LEU A 117 1.91 4.57 -16.26
N ALA A 118 2.85 5.31 -16.80
CA ALA A 118 4.18 4.79 -17.13
C ALA A 118 4.92 4.31 -15.88
N ARG A 119 4.87 5.08 -14.79
CA ARG A 119 5.49 4.71 -13.51
C ARG A 119 4.90 3.42 -12.95
N ILE A 120 3.57 3.35 -12.79
CA ILE A 120 2.94 2.16 -12.18
C ILE A 120 3.12 0.91 -13.07
N ARG A 121 3.12 1.10 -14.40
CA ARG A 121 3.45 0.02 -15.33
C ARG A 121 4.88 -0.49 -15.09
N GLY A 122 5.86 0.40 -15.00
CA GLY A 122 7.26 0.03 -14.71
C GLY A 122 7.41 -0.66 -13.34
N ASP A 123 6.68 -0.20 -12.32
CA ASP A 123 6.67 -0.85 -11.00
C ASP A 123 6.14 -2.29 -11.08
N VAL A 124 5.06 -2.51 -11.86
CA VAL A 124 4.48 -3.85 -12.07
C VAL A 124 5.39 -4.73 -12.93
N GLU A 125 5.97 -4.19 -14.00
CA GLU A 125 6.93 -4.92 -14.85
C GLU A 125 8.14 -5.37 -14.04
N ARG A 126 8.66 -4.51 -13.16
CA ARG A 126 9.74 -4.86 -12.24
C ARG A 126 9.31 -5.97 -11.27
N ALA A 127 8.11 -5.87 -10.67
CA ALA A 127 7.60 -6.90 -9.78
C ALA A 127 7.41 -8.23 -10.52
N ALA A 128 6.85 -8.20 -11.73
CA ALA A 128 6.66 -9.37 -12.58
C ALA A 128 7.97 -10.03 -13.00
N SER A 129 9.02 -9.24 -13.31
CA SER A 129 10.33 -9.79 -13.65
C SER A 129 11.02 -10.51 -12.49
N LEU A 130 10.64 -10.22 -11.26
CA LEU A 130 11.11 -10.87 -10.04
C LEU A 130 10.19 -12.03 -9.61
N CYS A 131 9.04 -12.21 -10.27
CA CYS A 131 8.06 -13.23 -9.94
C CYS A 131 8.37 -14.52 -10.70
N PRO A 132 8.54 -15.68 -10.03
CA PRO A 132 8.79 -16.94 -10.70
C PRO A 132 7.55 -17.47 -11.47
N ASP A 133 6.38 -17.04 -11.05
CA ASP A 133 5.08 -17.47 -11.58
C ASP A 133 4.30 -16.28 -12.11
N ARG A 134 3.00 -16.23 -11.84
CA ARG A 134 2.14 -15.10 -12.15
C ARG A 134 2.07 -14.13 -10.99
N LEU A 135 2.49 -12.88 -11.19
CA LEU A 135 2.43 -11.83 -10.16
C LEU A 135 1.00 -11.62 -9.66
N ARG A 136 0.85 -11.63 -8.35
CA ARG A 136 -0.41 -11.26 -7.70
C ARG A 136 -0.35 -9.82 -7.22
N ILE A 137 -1.34 -9.02 -7.60
CA ILE A 137 -1.50 -7.64 -7.12
C ILE A 137 -2.71 -7.58 -6.19
N ILE A 138 -2.52 -7.03 -5.00
CA ILE A 138 -3.58 -6.74 -4.04
C ILE A 138 -3.78 -5.23 -4.00
N ALA A 139 -4.83 -4.75 -4.68
CA ALA A 139 -5.21 -3.34 -4.67
C ALA A 139 -5.99 -3.02 -3.39
N MET A 140 -5.48 -2.09 -2.59
CA MET A 140 -6.10 -1.67 -1.33
C MET A 140 -6.80 -0.33 -1.51
N GLY A 141 -8.14 -0.40 -1.63
CA GLY A 141 -9.02 0.74 -1.87
C GLY A 141 -9.47 0.89 -3.32
N LYS A 142 -10.55 1.65 -3.51
CA LYS A 142 -11.24 1.78 -4.80
C LYS A 142 -10.38 2.46 -5.87
N ARG A 143 -9.55 3.41 -5.49
CA ARG A 143 -8.68 4.15 -6.42
C ARG A 143 -7.55 3.27 -6.96
N ALA A 144 -6.95 2.45 -6.11
CA ALA A 144 -5.96 1.47 -6.52
C ALA A 144 -6.59 0.43 -7.46
N LEU A 145 -7.73 -0.15 -7.09
CA LEU A 145 -8.47 -1.09 -7.94
C LEU A 145 -8.75 -0.50 -9.33
N TRP A 146 -9.34 0.69 -9.37
CA TRP A 146 -9.68 1.36 -10.61
C TRP A 146 -8.47 1.56 -11.54
N LEU A 147 -7.31 1.94 -10.97
CA LEU A 147 -6.08 2.11 -11.74
C LEU A 147 -5.62 0.78 -12.36
N PHE A 148 -5.62 -0.31 -11.58
CA PHE A 148 -5.18 -1.62 -12.07
C PHE A 148 -6.13 -2.24 -13.09
N GLU A 149 -7.44 -2.05 -12.93
CA GLU A 149 -8.42 -2.45 -13.95
C GLU A 149 -8.20 -1.70 -15.27
N ARG A 150 -7.78 -0.42 -15.20
CA ARG A 150 -7.42 0.35 -16.39
C ARG A 150 -6.09 -0.10 -16.97
N LEU A 151 -5.07 -0.32 -16.15
CA LEU A 151 -3.75 -0.78 -16.58
C LEU A 151 -3.85 -2.08 -17.38
N ARG A 152 -4.66 -3.05 -16.94
CA ARG A 152 -4.89 -4.33 -17.63
C ARG A 152 -5.44 -4.18 -19.05
N ARG A 153 -6.08 -3.06 -19.36
CA ARG A 153 -6.70 -2.80 -20.68
C ARG A 153 -5.75 -2.08 -21.65
N LEU A 154 -4.59 -1.66 -21.18
CA LEU A 154 -3.61 -1.01 -22.03
C LEU A 154 -2.87 -2.06 -22.88
N GLU A 155 -2.53 -1.68 -24.10
CA GLU A 155 -1.72 -2.53 -24.97
C GLU A 155 -0.35 -2.83 -24.33
N GLY A 156 0.07 -4.09 -24.39
CA GLY A 156 1.31 -4.55 -23.79
C GLY A 156 1.34 -4.43 -22.27
N ALA A 157 0.18 -4.41 -21.59
CA ALA A 157 0.12 -4.45 -20.14
C ALA A 157 0.75 -5.76 -19.61
N PRO A 158 1.52 -5.70 -18.51
CA PRO A 158 2.02 -6.91 -17.86
C PRO A 158 0.86 -7.78 -17.38
N ASP A 159 1.05 -9.11 -17.45
CA ASP A 159 0.06 -10.05 -16.91
C ASP A 159 0.20 -10.16 -15.39
N PHE A 160 -0.93 -10.07 -14.71
CA PHE A 160 -1.01 -10.25 -13.26
C PHE A 160 -2.42 -10.68 -12.82
N GLU A 161 -2.48 -11.35 -11.69
CA GLU A 161 -3.72 -11.61 -10.98
C GLU A 161 -4.08 -10.42 -10.10
N LEU A 162 -5.33 -9.95 -10.13
CA LEU A 162 -5.77 -8.78 -9.38
C LEU A 162 -6.79 -9.15 -8.32
N HIS A 163 -6.46 -8.86 -7.08
CA HIS A 163 -7.33 -8.94 -5.90
C HIS A 163 -7.59 -7.55 -5.33
N VAL A 164 -8.67 -7.44 -4.55
CA VAL A 164 -9.03 -6.18 -3.90
C VAL A 164 -9.30 -6.38 -2.42
N LEU A 165 -8.82 -5.42 -1.63
CA LEU A 165 -9.18 -5.25 -0.23
C LEU A 165 -9.67 -3.82 0.01
N PRO A 166 -10.52 -3.57 1.00
CA PRO A 166 -10.76 -2.20 1.49
C PRO A 166 -9.42 -1.55 1.88
N HIS A 167 -9.34 -0.22 1.73
CA HIS A 167 -8.15 0.49 2.25
C HIS A 167 -8.06 0.30 3.78
N PRO A 168 -6.89 -0.02 4.36
CA PRO A 168 -6.76 -0.35 5.79
C PRO A 168 -6.89 0.83 6.75
N SER A 169 -7.23 2.03 6.27
CA SER A 169 -7.61 3.15 7.13
C SER A 169 -8.97 2.92 7.78
N ALA A 170 -9.22 3.54 8.94
CA ALA A 170 -10.51 3.44 9.62
C ALA A 170 -11.68 3.78 8.69
N GLN A 171 -11.57 4.85 7.90
CA GLN A 171 -12.59 5.23 6.93
C GLN A 171 -12.77 4.16 5.83
N GLY A 172 -11.69 3.62 5.30
CA GLY A 172 -11.74 2.60 4.25
C GLY A 172 -12.39 1.31 4.75
N LEU A 173 -12.04 0.88 5.95
CA LEU A 173 -12.64 -0.30 6.58
C LEU A 173 -14.14 -0.12 6.83
N LEU A 174 -14.56 1.02 7.39
CA LEU A 174 -15.97 1.33 7.61
C LEU A 174 -16.75 1.41 6.30
N GLN A 175 -16.21 2.07 5.28
CA GLN A 175 -16.86 2.18 3.97
C GLN A 175 -16.96 0.84 3.23
N GLY A 176 -16.01 -0.07 3.44
CA GLY A 176 -16.01 -1.41 2.88
C GLY A 176 -16.91 -2.42 3.61
N ALA A 177 -17.30 -2.11 4.84
CA ALA A 177 -18.12 -2.98 5.66
C ALA A 177 -19.62 -2.87 5.32
N PRO A 178 -20.43 -3.94 5.60
CA PRO A 178 -21.89 -3.87 5.50
C PRO A 178 -22.46 -2.67 6.26
N ASN A 179 -23.47 -2.02 5.68
CA ASN A 179 -24.10 -0.82 6.25
C ASN A 179 -23.10 0.28 6.65
N LYS A 180 -21.96 0.39 5.94
CA LYS A 180 -20.87 1.33 6.23
C LYS A 180 -20.35 1.22 7.68
N GLY A 181 -20.32 0.01 8.20
CA GLY A 181 -19.80 -0.29 9.54
C GLY A 181 -20.71 0.12 10.69
N LYS A 182 -21.97 0.47 10.42
CA LYS A 182 -22.91 0.83 11.51
C LYS A 182 -23.10 -0.35 12.47
N GLY A 183 -22.78 -0.14 13.74
CA GLY A 183 -22.85 -1.17 14.79
C GLY A 183 -21.65 -2.11 14.87
N LEU A 184 -20.59 -1.87 14.08
CA LEU A 184 -19.36 -2.67 14.10
C LEU A 184 -18.24 -1.92 14.82
N HIS A 185 -17.41 -2.63 15.56
CA HIS A 185 -16.20 -2.06 16.16
C HIS A 185 -15.05 -2.07 15.14
N LEU A 186 -14.28 -0.99 15.11
CA LEU A 186 -13.16 -0.86 14.19
C LEU A 186 -12.11 -1.98 14.38
N ALA A 187 -11.90 -2.42 15.62
CA ALA A 187 -10.97 -3.52 15.93
C ALA A 187 -11.37 -4.83 15.24
N ASP A 188 -12.67 -5.13 15.17
CA ASP A 188 -13.18 -6.33 14.49
C ASP A 188 -12.98 -6.24 12.98
N LEU A 189 -13.19 -5.05 12.41
CA LEU A 189 -12.92 -4.79 10.99
C LEU A 189 -11.43 -4.90 10.66
N GLU A 190 -10.55 -4.41 11.52
CA GLU A 190 -9.10 -4.56 11.38
C GLU A 190 -8.68 -6.04 11.47
N LEU A 191 -9.29 -6.81 12.37
CA LEU A 191 -9.04 -8.25 12.50
C LEU A 191 -9.48 -9.01 11.26
N ALA A 192 -10.71 -8.78 10.79
CA ALA A 192 -11.25 -9.40 9.58
C ALA A 192 -10.43 -9.04 8.33
N TRP A 193 -9.97 -7.79 8.23
CA TRP A 193 -9.12 -7.34 7.14
C TRP A 193 -7.77 -8.09 7.12
N ARG A 194 -7.12 -8.25 8.31
CA ARG A 194 -5.87 -9.02 8.42
C ARG A 194 -6.05 -10.48 8.05
N ALA A 195 -7.17 -11.10 8.48
CA ALA A 195 -7.49 -12.47 8.12
C ALA A 195 -7.64 -12.62 6.61
N ARG A 196 -8.38 -11.70 5.96
CA ARG A 196 -8.56 -11.72 4.51
C ARG A 196 -7.26 -11.50 3.75
N LEU A 197 -6.39 -10.59 4.22
CA LEU A 197 -5.07 -10.43 3.62
C LEU A 197 -4.25 -11.72 3.76
N ALA A 198 -4.24 -12.36 4.94
CA ALA A 198 -3.51 -13.62 5.15
C ALA A 198 -3.95 -14.71 4.17
N GLU A 199 -5.26 -14.86 3.92
CA GLU A 199 -5.78 -15.78 2.90
C GLU A 199 -5.19 -15.48 1.51
N LEU A 200 -5.19 -14.20 1.10
CA LEU A 200 -4.66 -13.79 -0.20
C LEU A 200 -3.14 -13.97 -0.32
N LEU A 201 -2.41 -13.97 0.79
CA LEU A 201 -0.97 -14.20 0.82
C LEU A 201 -0.59 -15.68 0.73
N THR A 202 -1.49 -16.60 1.14
CA THR A 202 -1.25 -18.05 1.20
C THR A 202 -1.74 -18.82 -0.04
N ILE A 203 -2.51 -18.18 -0.92
CA ILE A 203 -2.97 -18.83 -2.17
C ILE A 203 -1.72 -19.12 -3.04
N SER A 204 -1.49 -20.41 -3.29
CA SER A 204 -0.39 -20.95 -4.12
C SER A 204 -0.73 -20.81 -5.59
#